data_8a5d4262828aca854bd77fe88fe6a00f
#
_entry.id   8a5d4262828aca854bd77fe88fe6a00f
#
_cell.length_a   1.000
_cell.length_b   1.000
_cell.length_c   1.000
_cell.angle_alpha   90.00
_cell.angle_beta   90.00
_cell.angle_gamma   90.00
#
_symmetry.space_group_name_H-M   'P 1'
#
loop_
_entity.id
_entity.type
_entity.pdbx_description
1 polymer ?
#
loop_
_entity_poly.entity_id
_entity_poly.type
_entity_poly.pdbx_seq_one_letter_code
_entity_poly.pdbx_strand_id
1 'polypeptide(L)'
;MVLMDLSYPPEAEEFRAEIRAWLHENLPEGWFDDGFEMTDEERKQFNEEWPQKLFEGGWICATWPAEYGGKGLTTMQGVVLSEEFANAKAPMRGDFFGDTLVGPTILQWGTEEQKKEFLPGILSGTTRWCQGFSEPNSGSDLASLKTTAVLDGDEWVINGQKVWTTQGH
;
A
#
# COMPACT_ATOMS: atom_id res chain seq x y z
N MET A 1 -2.68 -28.48 -31.33
CA MET A 1 -3.26 -27.56 -30.34
C MET A 1 -2.14 -27.23 -29.35
N VAL A 2 -1.58 -26.02 -29.42
CA VAL A 2 -0.55 -25.59 -28.46
C VAL A 2 -1.29 -25.30 -27.17
N LEU A 3 -1.07 -26.05 -26.11
CA LEU A 3 -1.56 -25.74 -24.78
C LEU A 3 -0.82 -24.48 -24.31
N MET A 4 -1.55 -23.49 -23.84
CA MET A 4 -0.96 -22.32 -23.20
C MET A 4 -0.32 -22.79 -21.90
N ASP A 5 0.97 -22.53 -21.76
CA ASP A 5 1.69 -22.77 -20.51
C ASP A 5 1.40 -21.58 -19.58
N LEU A 6 0.77 -21.85 -18.43
CA LEU A 6 0.44 -20.87 -17.40
C LEU A 6 1.35 -21.02 -16.16
N SER A 7 2.41 -21.81 -16.26
CA SER A 7 3.37 -21.96 -15.17
C SER A 7 4.17 -20.67 -14.96
N TYR A 8 4.48 -20.40 -13.70
CA TYR A 8 5.38 -19.30 -13.36
C TYR A 8 6.84 -19.67 -13.64
N PRO A 9 7.70 -18.67 -13.96
CA PRO A 9 9.13 -18.92 -14.08
C PRO A 9 9.72 -19.45 -12.76
N PRO A 10 10.83 -20.22 -12.80
CA PRO A 10 11.46 -20.78 -11.61
C PRO A 10 11.77 -19.74 -10.53
N GLU A 11 12.25 -18.56 -10.91
CA GLU A 11 12.56 -17.47 -9.98
C GLU A 11 11.32 -16.95 -9.24
N ALA A 12 10.17 -16.99 -9.88
CA ALA A 12 8.90 -16.61 -9.26
C ALA A 12 8.42 -17.66 -8.26
N GLU A 13 8.66 -18.94 -8.54
CA GLU A 13 8.36 -20.04 -7.61
C GLU A 13 9.33 -20.07 -6.40
N GLU A 14 10.60 -19.75 -6.59
CA GLU A 14 11.55 -19.55 -5.49
C GLU A 14 11.11 -18.41 -4.57
N PHE A 15 10.71 -17.27 -5.15
CA PHE A 15 10.18 -16.14 -4.41
C PHE A 15 8.87 -16.47 -3.69
N ARG A 16 8.00 -17.27 -4.31
CA ARG A 16 6.78 -17.80 -3.68
C ARG A 16 7.09 -18.61 -2.42
N ALA A 17 8.10 -19.45 -2.46
CA ALA A 17 8.53 -20.23 -1.31
C ALA A 17 9.07 -19.34 -0.17
N GLU A 18 9.80 -18.27 -0.50
CA GLU A 18 10.26 -17.26 0.48
C GLU A 18 9.06 -16.61 1.20
N ILE A 19 8.07 -16.14 0.44
CA ILE A 19 6.88 -15.49 1.02
C ILE A 19 6.12 -16.46 1.92
N ARG A 20 5.91 -17.71 1.47
CA ARG A 20 5.23 -18.74 2.27
C ARG A 20 5.95 -19.00 3.59
N ALA A 21 7.26 -19.16 3.55
CA ALA A 21 8.07 -19.35 4.75
C ALA A 21 7.91 -18.19 5.72
N TRP A 22 8.00 -16.96 5.22
CA TRP A 22 7.81 -15.77 6.06
C TRP A 22 6.39 -15.69 6.65
N LEU A 23 5.36 -15.98 5.87
CA LEU A 23 3.98 -15.99 6.36
C LEU A 23 3.79 -17.04 7.45
N HIS A 24 4.34 -18.26 7.29
CA HIS A 24 4.27 -19.30 8.31
C HIS A 24 4.99 -18.93 9.61
N GLU A 25 6.09 -18.19 9.52
CA GLU A 25 6.86 -17.75 10.68
C GLU A 25 6.20 -16.59 11.44
N ASN A 26 5.48 -15.71 10.73
CA ASN A 26 5.03 -14.43 11.28
C ASN A 26 3.54 -14.34 11.58
N LEU A 27 2.71 -15.21 10.98
CA LEU A 27 1.29 -15.32 11.31
C LEU A 27 1.11 -16.06 12.65
N PRO A 28 -0.02 -15.84 13.33
CA PRO A 28 -0.33 -16.53 14.58
C PRO A 28 -0.28 -18.06 14.46
N GLU A 29 0.08 -18.73 15.53
CA GLU A 29 0.04 -20.19 15.60
C GLU A 29 -1.39 -20.70 15.31
N GLY A 30 -1.51 -21.73 14.48
CA GLY A 30 -2.79 -22.28 14.06
C GLY A 30 -3.48 -21.51 12.93
N TRP A 31 -2.93 -20.40 12.42
CA TRP A 31 -3.56 -19.58 11.37
C TRP A 31 -4.05 -20.37 10.16
N PHE A 32 -3.32 -21.43 9.80
CA PHE A 32 -3.62 -22.29 8.65
C PHE A 32 -4.50 -23.51 8.99
N ASP A 33 -4.89 -23.66 10.25
CA ASP A 33 -5.71 -24.77 10.70
C ASP A 33 -7.19 -24.53 10.37
N ASP A 34 -7.92 -25.61 10.07
CA ASP A 34 -9.35 -25.53 9.86
C ASP A 34 -10.08 -25.04 11.10
N GLY A 35 -10.85 -23.95 10.94
CA GLY A 35 -11.62 -23.38 12.05
C GLY A 35 -10.81 -22.45 12.97
N PHE A 36 -9.62 -22.00 12.55
CA PHE A 36 -8.87 -20.99 13.29
C PHE A 36 -9.70 -19.74 13.59
N GLU A 37 -9.79 -19.38 14.84
CA GLU A 37 -10.46 -18.15 15.32
C GLU A 37 -9.59 -17.46 16.36
N MET A 38 -9.58 -16.13 16.32
CA MET A 38 -8.93 -15.29 17.34
C MET A 38 -9.99 -14.73 18.28
N THR A 39 -9.70 -14.65 19.56
CA THR A 39 -10.44 -13.82 20.50
C THR A 39 -10.35 -12.35 20.12
N ASP A 40 -11.20 -11.51 20.71
CA ASP A 40 -11.17 -10.07 20.45
C ASP A 40 -9.83 -9.43 20.89
N GLU A 41 -9.25 -9.89 21.99
CA GLU A 41 -7.95 -9.44 22.47
C GLU A 41 -6.82 -9.83 21.52
N GLU A 42 -6.77 -11.08 21.07
CA GLU A 42 -5.76 -11.57 20.11
C GLU A 42 -5.88 -10.84 18.79
N ARG A 43 -7.10 -10.61 18.30
CA ARG A 43 -7.35 -9.86 17.08
C ARG A 43 -6.88 -8.41 17.21
N LYS A 44 -7.11 -7.78 18.36
CA LYS A 44 -6.64 -6.42 18.61
C LYS A 44 -5.12 -6.36 18.60
N GLN A 45 -4.47 -7.27 19.35
CA GLN A 45 -3.02 -7.36 19.37
C GLN A 45 -2.44 -7.62 17.97
N PHE A 46 -2.99 -8.56 17.22
CA PHE A 46 -2.59 -8.84 15.86
C PHE A 46 -2.68 -7.60 14.96
N ASN A 47 -3.79 -6.86 15.02
CA ASN A 47 -3.97 -5.65 14.21
C ASN A 47 -2.99 -4.52 14.58
N GLU A 48 -2.52 -4.48 15.81
CA GLU A 48 -1.51 -3.51 16.28
C GLU A 48 -0.10 -3.91 15.85
N GLU A 49 0.25 -5.20 15.91
CA GLU A 49 1.61 -5.71 15.65
C GLU A 49 1.86 -6.04 14.16
N TRP A 50 0.85 -6.53 13.44
CA TRP A 50 1.00 -7.01 12.08
C TRP A 50 1.54 -5.97 11.08
N PRO A 51 1.08 -4.69 11.10
CA PRO A 51 1.66 -3.67 10.23
C PRO A 51 3.15 -3.45 10.46
N GLN A 52 3.62 -3.58 11.70
CA GLN A 52 5.04 -3.46 12.04
C GLN A 52 5.84 -4.65 11.48
N LYS A 53 5.32 -5.88 11.63
CA LYS A 53 5.93 -7.08 11.03
C LYS A 53 6.04 -6.97 9.50
N LEU A 54 4.97 -6.47 8.85
CA LEU A 54 4.98 -6.22 7.40
C LEU A 54 6.07 -5.21 7.01
N PHE A 55 6.21 -4.15 7.78
CA PHE A 55 7.23 -3.12 7.55
C PHE A 55 8.64 -3.68 7.74
N GLU A 56 8.92 -4.37 8.85
CA GLU A 56 10.22 -5.00 9.14
C GLU A 56 10.57 -6.09 8.12
N GLY A 57 9.59 -6.85 7.64
CA GLY A 57 9.75 -7.82 6.57
C GLY A 57 9.96 -7.19 5.19
N GLY A 58 9.75 -5.87 5.05
CA GLY A 58 9.86 -5.14 3.79
C GLY A 58 8.74 -5.50 2.79
N TRP A 59 7.58 -5.94 3.28
CA TRP A 59 6.45 -6.31 2.43
C TRP A 59 5.53 -5.14 2.09
N ILE A 60 5.66 -4.02 2.83
CA ILE A 60 4.96 -2.77 2.51
C ILE A 60 5.66 -2.10 1.33
N CYS A 61 4.89 -1.72 0.32
CA CYS A 61 5.42 -1.05 -0.88
C CYS A 61 6.62 -1.80 -1.50
N ALA A 62 6.63 -3.13 -1.42
CA ALA A 62 7.76 -3.97 -1.80
C ALA A 62 8.21 -3.80 -3.26
N THR A 63 7.33 -3.33 -4.15
CA THR A 63 7.65 -3.00 -5.55
C THR A 63 8.38 -1.66 -5.72
N TRP A 64 8.44 -0.81 -4.68
CA TRP A 64 9.19 0.44 -4.76
C TRP A 64 10.70 0.19 -4.90
N PRO A 65 11.45 1.13 -5.51
CA PRO A 65 12.91 1.03 -5.57
C PRO A 65 13.53 0.89 -4.18
N ALA A 66 14.62 0.09 -4.09
CA ALA A 66 15.29 -0.17 -2.83
C ALA A 66 15.84 1.09 -2.15
N GLU A 67 16.26 2.08 -2.93
CA GLU A 67 16.72 3.38 -2.44
C GLU A 67 15.64 4.19 -1.70
N TYR A 68 14.36 3.87 -1.93
CA TYR A 68 13.21 4.47 -1.23
C TYR A 68 12.51 3.49 -0.28
N GLY A 69 13.21 2.43 0.12
CA GLY A 69 12.75 1.50 1.15
C GLY A 69 11.90 0.32 0.69
N GLY A 70 11.65 0.17 -0.63
CA GLY A 70 11.06 -1.04 -1.19
C GLY A 70 12.07 -2.17 -1.35
N LYS A 71 11.63 -3.32 -1.83
CA LYS A 71 12.51 -4.44 -2.23
C LYS A 71 12.89 -4.38 -3.72
N GLY A 72 12.34 -3.45 -4.50
CA GLY A 72 12.53 -3.38 -5.94
C GLY A 72 11.95 -4.59 -6.68
N LEU A 73 10.86 -5.15 -6.19
CA LEU A 73 10.26 -6.33 -6.79
C LEU A 73 9.83 -6.07 -8.23
N THR A 74 10.07 -7.04 -9.08
CA THR A 74 9.52 -7.06 -10.44
C THR A 74 8.00 -7.16 -10.41
N THR A 75 7.34 -6.82 -11.52
CA THR A 75 5.88 -6.97 -11.65
C THR A 75 5.43 -8.39 -11.36
N MET A 76 6.16 -9.40 -11.83
CA MET A 76 5.84 -10.81 -11.59
C MET A 76 5.95 -11.16 -10.09
N GLN A 77 7.00 -10.72 -9.42
CA GLN A 77 7.14 -10.90 -7.97
C GLN A 77 6.03 -10.19 -7.20
N GLY A 78 5.62 -8.99 -7.62
CA GLY A 78 4.47 -8.28 -7.04
C GLY A 78 3.16 -9.06 -7.18
N VAL A 79 2.94 -9.73 -8.32
CA VAL A 79 1.78 -10.61 -8.52
C VAL A 79 1.84 -11.81 -7.56
N VAL A 80 2.99 -12.49 -7.50
CA VAL A 80 3.19 -13.65 -6.61
C VAL A 80 3.01 -13.26 -5.15
N LEU A 81 3.52 -12.10 -4.73
CA LEU A 81 3.32 -11.56 -3.38
C LEU A 81 1.83 -11.42 -3.06
N SER A 82 1.08 -10.79 -3.96
CA SER A 82 -0.37 -10.58 -3.78
C SER A 82 -1.13 -11.90 -3.72
N GLU A 83 -0.78 -12.88 -4.55
CA GLU A 83 -1.38 -14.21 -4.54
C GLU A 83 -1.13 -14.94 -3.21
N GLU A 84 0.10 -14.94 -2.71
CA GLU A 84 0.44 -15.67 -1.48
C GLU A 84 -0.21 -15.05 -0.24
N PHE A 85 -0.26 -13.72 -0.15
CA PHE A 85 -1.00 -13.05 0.91
C PHE A 85 -2.50 -13.33 0.85
N ALA A 86 -3.09 -13.33 -0.36
CA ALA A 86 -4.49 -13.67 -0.57
C ALA A 86 -4.79 -15.14 -0.22
N ASN A 87 -3.95 -16.08 -0.65
CA ASN A 87 -4.07 -17.50 -0.37
C ASN A 87 -3.98 -17.79 1.14
N ALA A 88 -3.06 -17.13 1.83
CA ALA A 88 -2.90 -17.20 3.27
C ALA A 88 -4.00 -16.44 4.04
N LYS A 89 -4.86 -15.67 3.36
CA LYS A 89 -5.81 -14.72 3.97
C LYS A 89 -5.13 -13.74 4.93
N ALA A 90 -3.84 -13.48 4.73
CA ALA A 90 -3.06 -12.54 5.51
C ALA A 90 -3.38 -11.11 5.05
N PRO A 91 -3.77 -10.21 5.96
CA PRO A 91 -4.11 -8.85 5.56
C PRO A 91 -2.86 -8.07 5.16
N MET A 92 -2.97 -7.29 4.08
CA MET A 92 -2.00 -6.23 3.80
C MET A 92 -2.34 -5.00 4.64
N ARG A 93 -1.37 -4.09 4.82
CA ARG A 93 -1.65 -2.81 5.47
C ARG A 93 -2.71 -2.03 4.67
N GLY A 94 -3.68 -1.48 5.37
CA GLY A 94 -4.85 -0.82 4.77
C GLY A 94 -4.64 0.65 4.39
N ASP A 95 -3.42 1.13 4.08
CA ASP A 95 -3.19 2.50 3.62
C ASP A 95 -3.18 2.58 2.09
N PHE A 96 -4.38 2.43 1.52
CA PHE A 96 -4.56 2.47 0.07
C PHE A 96 -4.02 3.76 -0.57
N PHE A 97 -4.26 4.93 0.04
CA PHE A 97 -3.85 6.20 -0.57
C PHE A 97 -2.33 6.40 -0.52
N GLY A 98 -1.71 6.14 0.62
CA GLY A 98 -0.26 6.23 0.76
C GLY A 98 0.45 5.24 -0.15
N ASP A 99 0.10 3.96 -0.03
CA ASP A 99 0.83 2.85 -0.62
C ASP A 99 0.67 2.76 -2.15
N THR A 100 -0.55 3.04 -2.66
CA THR A 100 -0.89 2.74 -4.06
C THR A 100 -1.12 3.97 -4.94
N LEU A 101 -1.35 5.14 -4.37
CA LEU A 101 -1.60 6.37 -5.14
C LEU A 101 -0.52 7.44 -4.91
N VAL A 102 -0.38 7.92 -3.67
CA VAL A 102 0.51 9.05 -3.37
C VAL A 102 1.97 8.66 -3.49
N GLY A 103 2.37 7.54 -2.88
CA GLY A 103 3.75 7.06 -2.94
C GLY A 103 4.25 6.84 -4.37
N PRO A 104 3.56 6.05 -5.21
CA PRO A 104 3.92 5.90 -6.62
C PRO A 104 3.93 7.21 -7.41
N THR A 105 3.02 8.15 -7.09
CA THR A 105 3.00 9.47 -7.73
C THR A 105 4.24 10.28 -7.37
N ILE A 106 4.62 10.30 -6.08
CA ILE A 106 5.83 10.98 -5.61
C ILE A 106 7.09 10.32 -6.19
N LEU A 107 7.15 8.98 -6.24
CA LEU A 107 8.26 8.26 -6.87
C LEU A 107 8.45 8.65 -8.34
N GLN A 108 7.36 8.81 -9.08
CA GLN A 108 7.40 9.11 -10.51
C GLN A 108 7.65 10.60 -10.81
N TRP A 109 7.05 11.50 -10.04
CA TRP A 109 6.95 12.92 -10.39
C TRP A 109 7.50 13.88 -9.32
N GLY A 110 7.74 13.39 -8.10
CA GLY A 110 8.29 14.20 -7.01
C GLY A 110 9.76 14.55 -7.23
N THR A 111 10.17 15.69 -6.64
CA THR A 111 11.60 16.04 -6.52
C THR A 111 12.28 15.10 -5.52
N GLU A 112 13.62 15.07 -5.51
CA GLU A 112 14.36 14.25 -4.54
C GLU A 112 14.10 14.69 -3.09
N GLU A 113 13.88 15.97 -2.87
CA GLU A 113 13.50 16.53 -1.57
C GLU A 113 12.13 15.99 -1.13
N GLN A 114 11.13 16.02 -2.02
CA GLN A 114 9.79 15.50 -1.75
C GLN A 114 9.82 13.99 -1.49
N LYS A 115 10.60 13.23 -2.25
CA LYS A 115 10.76 11.78 -2.02
C LYS A 115 11.32 11.50 -0.64
N LYS A 116 12.39 12.22 -0.24
CA LYS A 116 13.01 12.07 1.08
C LYS A 116 12.12 12.50 2.23
N GLU A 117 11.26 13.49 2.01
CA GLU A 117 10.34 14.01 3.00
C GLU A 117 9.16 13.08 3.23
N PHE A 118 8.49 12.63 2.16
CA PHE A 118 7.19 11.97 2.27
C PHE A 118 7.23 10.43 2.25
N LEU A 119 8.12 9.81 1.45
CA LEU A 119 8.10 8.36 1.29
C LEU A 119 8.39 7.58 2.60
N PRO A 120 9.31 8.01 3.48
CA PRO A 120 9.53 7.32 4.74
C PRO A 120 8.29 7.27 5.65
N GLY A 121 7.52 8.37 5.69
CA GLY A 121 6.28 8.44 6.46
C GLY A 121 5.18 7.52 5.92
N ILE A 122 5.11 7.35 4.59
CA ILE A 122 4.21 6.40 3.95
C ILE A 122 4.62 4.96 4.31
N LEU A 123 5.88 4.61 4.12
CA LEU A 123 6.39 3.26 4.41
C LEU A 123 6.14 2.84 5.86
N SER A 124 6.48 3.70 6.81
CA SER A 124 6.31 3.42 8.24
C SER A 124 4.85 3.50 8.70
N GLY A 125 3.94 4.08 7.89
CA GLY A 125 2.55 4.31 8.27
C GLY A 125 2.35 5.45 9.28
N THR A 126 3.38 6.26 9.51
CA THR A 126 3.29 7.43 10.41
C THR A 126 2.59 8.62 9.77
N THR A 127 2.57 8.67 8.44
CA THR A 127 1.84 9.69 7.67
C THR A 127 0.72 9.03 6.87
N ARG A 128 -0.51 9.44 7.15
CA ARG A 128 -1.69 8.98 6.41
C ARG A 128 -2.10 9.98 5.36
N TRP A 129 -2.66 9.48 4.27
CA TRP A 129 -3.06 10.27 3.13
C TRP A 129 -4.54 10.09 2.82
N CYS A 130 -5.13 11.15 2.28
CA CYS A 130 -6.49 11.13 1.76
C CYS A 130 -6.53 11.80 0.38
N GLN A 131 -7.64 11.61 -0.34
CA GLN A 131 -7.83 12.19 -1.65
C GLN A 131 -9.02 13.15 -1.65
N GLY A 132 -8.75 14.43 -1.90
CA GLY A 132 -9.77 15.46 -2.03
C GLY A 132 -9.98 15.85 -3.50
N PHE A 133 -10.74 15.05 -4.28
CA PHE A 133 -11.03 15.34 -5.67
C PHE A 133 -12.39 16.00 -5.85
N SER A 134 -13.46 15.30 -5.46
CA SER A 134 -14.84 15.73 -5.70
C SER A 134 -15.22 17.00 -4.91
N GLU A 135 -16.11 17.78 -5.51
CA GLU A 135 -16.75 18.95 -4.90
C GLU A 135 -18.28 18.76 -4.89
N PRO A 136 -19.05 19.55 -4.12
CA PRO A 136 -20.50 19.38 -4.04
C PRO A 136 -21.21 19.31 -5.40
N ASN A 137 -20.70 20.01 -6.41
CA ASN A 137 -21.27 20.07 -7.76
C ASN A 137 -20.34 19.49 -8.84
N SER A 138 -19.29 18.75 -8.46
CA SER A 138 -18.27 18.27 -9.40
C SER A 138 -17.71 16.93 -8.92
N GLY A 139 -18.11 15.87 -9.60
CA GLY A 139 -17.62 14.50 -9.38
C GLY A 139 -17.01 13.95 -10.66
N SER A 140 -17.78 13.18 -11.44
CA SER A 140 -17.32 12.64 -12.72
C SER A 140 -16.95 13.73 -13.72
N ASP A 141 -17.63 14.88 -13.69
CA ASP A 141 -17.22 16.09 -14.40
C ASP A 141 -16.12 16.84 -13.59
N LEU A 142 -14.90 16.28 -13.59
CA LEU A 142 -13.77 16.85 -12.87
C LEU A 142 -13.36 18.23 -13.44
N ALA A 143 -13.61 18.50 -14.70
CA ALA A 143 -13.29 19.77 -15.33
C ALA A 143 -14.10 20.97 -14.77
N SER A 144 -15.22 20.70 -14.08
CA SER A 144 -16.05 21.74 -13.45
C SER A 144 -15.62 22.13 -12.03
N LEU A 145 -14.47 21.67 -11.55
CA LEU A 145 -13.91 22.04 -10.24
C LEU A 145 -13.79 23.55 -10.06
N LYS A 146 -14.14 24.02 -8.86
CA LYS A 146 -14.11 25.45 -8.50
C LYS A 146 -13.10 25.79 -7.41
N THR A 147 -12.53 24.80 -6.73
CA THR A 147 -11.47 25.03 -5.77
C THR A 147 -10.30 25.70 -6.46
N THR A 148 -9.84 26.80 -5.91
CA THR A 148 -8.72 27.57 -6.40
C THR A 148 -7.54 27.46 -5.47
N ALA A 149 -6.32 27.53 -6.01
CA ALA A 149 -5.09 27.70 -5.26
C ALA A 149 -4.32 28.87 -5.88
N VAL A 150 -4.05 29.91 -5.11
CA VAL A 150 -3.34 31.11 -5.55
C VAL A 150 -2.08 31.26 -4.72
N LEU A 151 -0.93 31.42 -5.37
CA LEU A 151 0.34 31.67 -4.68
C LEU A 151 0.36 33.11 -4.17
N ASP A 152 0.57 33.27 -2.86
CA ASP A 152 0.74 34.56 -2.19
C ASP A 152 2.04 34.54 -1.37
N GLY A 153 3.06 35.18 -1.88
CA GLY A 153 4.42 35.04 -1.36
C GLY A 153 4.93 33.61 -1.52
N ASP A 154 5.24 32.96 -0.41
CA ASP A 154 5.74 31.58 -0.36
C ASP A 154 4.66 30.56 0.05
N GLU A 155 3.40 30.99 0.16
CA GLU A 155 2.28 30.15 0.60
C GLU A 155 1.19 30.03 -0.47
N TRP A 156 0.54 28.86 -0.54
CA TRP A 156 -0.63 28.64 -1.37
C TRP A 156 -1.91 28.94 -0.59
N VAL A 157 -2.67 29.93 -1.02
CA VAL A 157 -4.02 30.23 -0.49
C VAL A 157 -5.03 29.39 -1.24
N ILE A 158 -5.63 28.40 -0.54
CA ILE A 158 -6.60 27.48 -1.11
C ILE A 158 -8.00 27.89 -0.68
N ASN A 159 -8.91 28.05 -1.66
CA ASN A 159 -10.32 28.37 -1.43
C ASN A 159 -11.20 27.38 -2.18
N GLY A 160 -12.07 26.68 -1.45
CA GLY A 160 -13.00 25.70 -2.02
C GLY A 160 -13.56 24.75 -0.98
N GLN A 161 -14.33 23.78 -1.45
CA GLN A 161 -14.90 22.73 -0.61
C GLN A 161 -14.75 21.38 -1.33
N LYS A 162 -14.17 20.39 -0.64
CA LYS A 162 -14.10 19.02 -1.10
C LYS A 162 -15.11 18.14 -0.35
N VAL A 163 -15.62 17.11 -1.03
CA VAL A 163 -16.55 16.13 -0.48
C VAL A 163 -16.08 14.71 -0.79
N TRP A 164 -16.60 13.73 -0.07
CA TRP A 164 -16.28 12.32 -0.26
C TRP A 164 -14.77 12.02 -0.08
N THR A 165 -14.13 12.78 0.78
CA THR A 165 -12.70 12.64 1.06
C THR A 165 -12.47 11.40 1.92
N THR A 166 -12.30 10.26 1.29
CA THR A 166 -12.04 8.98 1.96
C THR A 166 -10.77 9.09 2.81
N GLN A 167 -10.83 8.63 4.07
CA GLN A 167 -9.74 8.72 5.07
C GLN A 167 -9.30 10.16 5.41
N GLY A 168 -10.15 11.16 5.18
CA GLY A 168 -9.87 12.57 5.51
C GLY A 168 -10.20 12.97 6.95
N HIS A 169 -10.35 12.02 7.87
CA HIS A 169 -10.69 12.24 9.29
C HIS A 169 -9.57 11.79 10.22
#